data_197d8cfef6301d6c35f2ab48f7704f61
#
_entry.id   197d8cfef6301d6c35f2ab48f7704f61
#
_cell.length_a   1.000
_cell.length_b   1.000
_cell.length_c   1.000
_cell.angle_alpha   90.00
_cell.angle_beta   90.00
_cell.angle_gamma   90.00
#
_symmetry.space_group_name_H-M   'P 1'
#
loop_
_entity.id
_entity.type
_entity.pdbx_description
1 polymer ?
#
loop_
_entity_poly.entity_id
_entity_poly.type
_entity_poly.pdbx_seq_one_letter_code
_entity_poly.pdbx_strand_id
1 'polypeptide(L)'
;FNGSLFIQKRSVCVSNVSFPLCGDSLHIQWSGPHNMLDNIAYFEIFHAFENMPFEKIINISNPLANECNYPRFKQNGWHKFMLRAWNNSQMSSTALTDSLYVEEAFLARNLYLRKATQIGDGEVLLSIYLDTISTFKSILVYRQESENAKKKLIKEIASIENEQNYTYIDKTANANLGERYYQLVLMDTCARISLQTVPCATLYLQKEMLSAQQMRLFWNAYQGWDGVFEYVVYRKNTQNMQVEERRRLPSVQGFDEYEYMESWTAEDDLSQWCYYVEAIEYSPSALGDAFQDTVKSNEIGFLNEGNPIFYMPTAFNPKGMTSYYKPIGIFLASDQIRFRVFNRWGKMIFETNSLEPGWDGKYKGAYVHSGVYVYNVQVIRNGQETSMAGTITVL
;
A
#
# COMPACT_ATOMS: atom_id res chain seq x y z
N PHE A 1 92.15 -5.35 -2.03
CA PHE A 1 90.89 -5.69 -1.37
C PHE A 1 89.77 -4.92 -2.07
N ASN A 2 89.03 -5.60 -2.96
CA ASN A 2 87.82 -5.11 -3.56
C ASN A 2 86.65 -5.47 -2.69
N GLY A 3 86.18 -4.60 -1.85
CA GLY A 3 84.94 -4.73 -1.11
C GLY A 3 83.77 -4.26 -1.97
N SER A 4 83.04 -5.21 -2.54
CA SER A 4 81.76 -4.89 -3.20
C SER A 4 80.76 -4.50 -2.13
N LEU A 5 80.41 -3.24 -2.05
CA LEU A 5 79.35 -2.78 -1.21
C LEU A 5 78.00 -3.20 -1.84
N PHE A 6 77.46 -4.27 -1.34
CA PHE A 6 76.06 -4.64 -1.67
C PHE A 6 75.11 -3.67 -0.99
N ILE A 7 74.72 -2.63 -1.70
CA ILE A 7 73.61 -1.78 -1.30
C ILE A 7 72.32 -2.55 -1.54
N GLN A 8 71.75 -3.15 -0.50
CA GLN A 8 70.38 -3.64 -0.55
C GLN A 8 69.45 -2.44 -0.67
N LYS A 9 69.03 -2.09 -1.88
CA LYS A 9 67.99 -1.12 -2.14
C LYS A 9 66.67 -1.75 -1.66
N ARG A 10 66.21 -1.39 -0.49
CA ARG A 10 64.87 -1.71 -0.03
C ARG A 10 63.93 -0.62 -0.55
N SER A 11 63.05 -1.03 -1.48
CA SER A 11 62.03 -0.17 -2.07
C SER A 11 60.83 -0.01 -1.14
N VAL A 12 60.13 1.10 -1.26
CA VAL A 12 58.76 1.24 -0.75
C VAL A 12 57.90 0.14 -1.37
N CYS A 13 57.02 -0.47 -0.60
CA CYS A 13 56.14 -1.50 -1.09
C CYS A 13 54.69 -1.14 -0.73
N VAL A 14 53.78 -1.04 -1.68
CA VAL A 14 52.38 -0.93 -1.38
C VAL A 14 51.90 -2.31 -0.88
N SER A 15 51.44 -2.33 0.36
CA SER A 15 51.03 -3.58 1.02
C SER A 15 49.58 -3.95 0.77
N ASN A 16 48.70 -2.97 0.61
CA ASN A 16 47.28 -3.20 0.39
C ASN A 16 46.61 -1.98 -0.24
N VAL A 17 45.73 -2.23 -1.20
CA VAL A 17 44.75 -1.25 -1.66
C VAL A 17 43.40 -1.93 -1.50
N SER A 18 42.61 -1.46 -0.56
CA SER A 18 41.31 -2.00 -0.27
C SER A 18 40.22 -1.00 -0.58
N PHE A 19 39.16 -1.53 -1.12
CA PHE A 19 37.96 -0.78 -1.44
C PHE A 19 36.82 -1.42 -0.64
N PRO A 20 36.52 -0.89 0.54
CA PRO A 20 35.40 -1.42 1.29
C PRO A 20 34.13 -1.24 0.45
N LEU A 21 33.39 -2.31 0.22
CA LEU A 21 32.17 -2.34 -0.63
C LEU A 21 31.21 -1.22 -0.26
N CYS A 22 31.18 -0.83 1.01
CA CYS A 22 30.30 0.19 1.58
C CYS A 22 31.02 1.46 2.04
N GLY A 23 32.31 1.60 1.73
CA GLY A 23 33.11 2.78 2.10
C GLY A 23 32.95 3.91 1.06
N ASP A 24 33.00 5.16 1.52
CA ASP A 24 33.05 6.33 0.63
C ASP A 24 34.47 6.68 0.24
N SER A 25 35.45 5.89 0.67
CA SER A 25 36.86 6.11 0.42
C SER A 25 37.60 4.82 0.13
N LEU A 26 38.58 4.94 -0.74
CA LEU A 26 39.62 3.95 -0.99
C LEU A 26 40.65 4.05 0.13
N HIS A 27 41.07 2.92 0.64
CA HIS A 27 42.13 2.85 1.67
C HIS A 27 43.39 2.25 1.06
N ILE A 28 44.47 3.02 1.08
CA ILE A 28 45.77 2.62 0.54
C ILE A 28 46.77 2.52 1.73
N GLN A 29 47.37 1.34 1.87
CA GLN A 29 48.39 1.08 2.89
C GLN A 29 49.72 0.69 2.23
N TRP A 30 50.80 1.12 2.84
CA TRP A 30 52.15 0.78 2.38
C TRP A 30 53.10 0.52 3.56
N SER A 31 54.11 -0.26 3.28
CA SER A 31 55.25 -0.41 4.19
C SER A 31 56.34 0.58 3.81
N GLY A 32 56.88 1.29 4.79
CA GLY A 32 57.98 2.22 4.60
C GLY A 32 59.26 1.49 4.18
N PRO A 33 60.18 2.20 3.50
CA PRO A 33 61.52 1.68 3.24
C PRO A 33 62.29 1.56 4.56
N HIS A 34 62.42 0.35 5.05
CA HIS A 34 63.35 0.08 6.13
C HIS A 34 64.77 0.32 5.63
N ASN A 35 65.45 1.36 6.08
CA ASN A 35 66.84 1.78 5.76
C ASN A 35 67.03 2.59 4.47
N MET A 36 66.22 3.62 4.21
CA MET A 36 66.74 4.75 3.42
C MET A 36 67.80 5.47 4.26
N LEU A 37 69.00 5.70 3.67
CA LEU A 37 70.11 6.41 4.34
C LEU A 37 69.76 7.87 4.69
N ASP A 38 68.69 8.42 4.08
CA ASP A 38 68.10 9.72 4.39
C ASP A 38 66.64 9.55 4.80
N ASN A 39 66.17 10.38 5.71
CA ASN A 39 64.78 10.41 6.14
C ASN A 39 63.85 10.72 4.98
N ILE A 40 62.72 10.02 4.93
CA ILE A 40 61.66 10.33 3.97
C ILE A 40 61.18 11.76 4.22
N ALA A 41 60.98 12.52 3.14
CA ALA A 41 60.46 13.87 3.21
C ALA A 41 58.93 13.89 3.01
N TYR A 42 58.44 13.16 1.98
CA TYR A 42 57.02 13.09 1.65
C TYR A 42 56.73 11.92 0.73
N PHE A 43 55.40 11.60 0.55
CA PHE A 43 54.93 10.63 -0.39
C PHE A 43 54.01 11.27 -1.42
N GLU A 44 54.03 10.74 -2.63
CA GLU A 44 53.08 11.05 -3.71
C GLU A 44 52.35 9.78 -4.12
N ILE A 45 51.05 9.89 -4.29
CA ILE A 45 50.22 8.80 -4.83
C ILE A 45 49.70 9.24 -6.19
N PHE A 46 49.85 8.34 -7.14
CA PHE A 46 49.39 8.47 -8.52
C PHE A 46 48.32 7.39 -8.79
N HIS A 47 47.42 7.71 -9.67
CA HIS A 47 46.36 6.82 -10.10
C HIS A 47 46.33 6.76 -11.63
N ALA A 48 46.03 5.60 -12.15
CA ALA A 48 45.74 5.39 -13.57
C ALA A 48 44.46 4.59 -13.73
N PHE A 49 43.60 5.00 -14.64
CA PHE A 49 42.37 4.28 -15.00
C PHE A 49 42.62 3.55 -16.34
N GLU A 50 42.31 2.26 -16.35
CA GLU A 50 42.53 1.39 -17.52
C GLU A 50 43.99 1.48 -18.07
N ASN A 51 44.16 1.95 -19.27
CA ASN A 51 45.45 2.15 -19.92
C ASN A 51 45.89 3.62 -19.98
N MET A 52 45.22 4.49 -19.19
CA MET A 52 45.57 5.88 -19.11
C MET A 52 46.90 6.09 -18.37
N PRO A 53 47.62 7.23 -18.62
CA PRO A 53 48.83 7.56 -17.89
C PRO A 53 48.54 7.81 -16.41
N PHE A 54 49.55 7.59 -15.54
CA PHE A 54 49.46 7.89 -14.11
C PHE A 54 49.39 9.40 -13.87
N GLU A 55 48.34 9.81 -13.14
CA GLU A 55 48.17 11.19 -12.70
C GLU A 55 48.33 11.27 -11.18
N LYS A 56 48.99 12.32 -10.66
CA LYS A 56 49.16 12.52 -9.24
C LYS A 56 47.81 12.92 -8.60
N ILE A 57 47.42 12.17 -7.58
CA ILE A 57 46.16 12.38 -6.88
C ILE A 57 46.32 12.89 -5.45
N ILE A 58 47.44 12.52 -4.75
CA ILE A 58 47.70 12.93 -3.37
C ILE A 58 49.17 13.27 -3.19
N ASN A 59 49.45 14.28 -2.34
CA ASN A 59 50.73 14.55 -1.76
C ASN A 59 50.62 14.46 -0.22
N ILE A 60 51.43 13.62 0.42
CA ILE A 60 51.41 13.34 1.85
C ILE A 60 52.72 13.85 2.47
N SER A 61 52.63 14.99 3.13
CA SER A 61 53.80 15.64 3.78
C SER A 61 54.26 14.99 5.06
N ASN A 62 53.48 14.04 5.62
CA ASN A 62 53.86 13.29 6.81
C ASN A 62 54.84 12.15 6.44
N PRO A 63 56.12 12.22 6.80
CA PRO A 63 57.10 11.19 6.45
C PRO A 63 56.89 9.86 7.19
N LEU A 64 56.06 9.84 8.23
CA LEU A 64 55.71 8.64 9.01
C LEU A 64 54.39 8.03 8.59
N ALA A 65 53.72 8.57 7.58
CA ALA A 65 52.47 8.00 7.09
C ALA A 65 52.71 6.64 6.44
N ASN A 66 51.86 5.71 6.75
CA ASN A 66 51.83 4.34 6.17
C ASN A 66 50.49 3.99 5.55
N GLU A 67 49.55 4.93 5.54
CA GLU A 67 48.23 4.78 4.98
C GLU A 67 47.62 6.13 4.61
N CYS A 68 46.66 6.09 3.67
CA CYS A 68 45.79 7.22 3.36
C CYS A 68 44.43 6.79 2.85
N ASN A 69 43.44 7.67 2.98
CA ASN A 69 42.14 7.53 2.38
C ASN A 69 42.01 8.49 1.21
N TYR A 70 41.39 8.01 0.12
CA TYR A 70 41.07 8.80 -1.04
C TYR A 70 39.59 8.66 -1.39
N PRO A 71 38.87 9.70 -1.83
CA PRO A 71 37.48 9.60 -2.23
C PRO A 71 37.26 8.51 -3.26
N ARG A 72 36.11 7.85 -3.18
CA ARG A 72 35.73 6.75 -4.10
C ARG A 72 35.71 7.21 -5.56
N PHE A 73 36.31 6.42 -6.43
CA PHE A 73 36.14 6.57 -7.89
C PHE A 73 34.74 6.12 -8.30
N LYS A 74 34.12 6.89 -9.17
CA LYS A 74 32.78 6.57 -9.71
C LYS A 74 32.83 5.81 -11.03
N GLN A 75 34.00 5.57 -11.58
CA GLN A 75 34.18 4.88 -12.87
C GLN A 75 34.36 3.38 -12.65
N ASN A 76 33.55 2.57 -13.33
CA ASN A 76 33.74 1.13 -13.39
C ASN A 76 34.93 0.80 -14.26
N GLY A 77 35.80 -0.10 -13.81
CA GLY A 77 36.95 -0.55 -14.59
C GLY A 77 38.19 -0.80 -13.74
N TRP A 78 39.32 -0.98 -14.40
CA TRP A 78 40.59 -1.28 -13.76
C TRP A 78 41.29 0.00 -13.29
N HIS A 79 41.60 0.06 -12.01
CA HIS A 79 42.33 1.14 -11.37
C HIS A 79 43.70 0.63 -10.91
N LYS A 80 44.76 1.42 -11.18
CA LYS A 80 46.13 1.14 -10.78
C LYS A 80 46.64 2.30 -9.95
N PHE A 81 47.44 1.98 -8.95
CA PHE A 81 48.04 3.00 -8.07
C PHE A 81 49.53 2.86 -8.07
N MET A 82 50.21 4.01 -7.96
CA MET A 82 51.66 4.10 -7.84
C MET A 82 51.98 4.98 -6.65
N LEU A 83 52.78 4.48 -5.72
CA LEU A 83 53.31 5.23 -4.60
C LEU A 83 54.74 5.61 -4.89
N ARG A 84 55.08 6.87 -4.70
CA ARG A 84 56.45 7.39 -4.76
C ARG A 84 56.82 8.04 -3.43
N ALA A 85 57.88 7.56 -2.80
CA ALA A 85 58.49 8.15 -1.62
C ALA A 85 59.68 9.01 -2.02
N TRP A 86 59.77 10.21 -1.48
CA TRP A 86 60.87 11.13 -1.70
C TRP A 86 61.65 11.32 -0.40
N ASN A 87 62.99 11.37 -0.50
CA ASN A 87 63.85 11.76 0.60
C ASN A 87 64.23 13.25 0.54
N ASN A 88 64.93 13.74 1.57
CA ASN A 88 65.40 15.14 1.66
C ASN A 88 66.44 15.48 0.58
N SER A 89 67.12 14.48 0.00
CA SER A 89 68.09 14.65 -1.09
C SER A 89 67.45 14.54 -2.47
N GLN A 90 66.13 14.61 -2.58
CA GLN A 90 65.38 14.53 -3.83
C GLN A 90 65.55 13.22 -4.63
N MET A 91 65.90 12.14 -3.96
CA MET A 91 65.83 10.80 -4.55
C MET A 91 64.49 10.17 -4.28
N SER A 92 63.97 9.37 -5.21
CA SER A 92 62.66 8.73 -5.03
C SER A 92 62.77 7.21 -5.17
N SER A 93 61.85 6.53 -4.46
CA SER A 93 61.55 5.10 -4.64
C SER A 93 60.08 4.96 -5.03
N THR A 94 59.79 4.09 -5.99
CA THR A 94 58.45 3.93 -6.53
C THR A 94 58.00 2.50 -6.35
N ALA A 95 56.75 2.32 -5.93
CA ALA A 95 56.04 1.03 -5.91
C ALA A 95 54.74 1.12 -6.72
N LEU A 96 54.45 0.06 -7.44
CA LEU A 96 53.19 -0.11 -8.15
C LEU A 96 52.31 -1.10 -7.38
N THR A 97 50.98 -0.91 -7.46
CA THR A 97 50.01 -1.90 -6.99
C THR A 97 49.63 -2.83 -8.13
N ASP A 98 49.03 -3.94 -7.78
CA ASP A 98 48.22 -4.70 -8.71
C ASP A 98 46.99 -3.88 -9.16
N SER A 99 46.40 -4.26 -10.27
CA SER A 99 45.17 -3.63 -10.76
C SER A 99 44.00 -4.01 -9.85
N LEU A 100 43.23 -3.00 -9.43
CA LEU A 100 41.99 -3.18 -8.70
C LEU A 100 40.83 -2.92 -9.65
N TYR A 101 39.93 -3.90 -9.81
CA TYR A 101 38.68 -3.67 -10.54
C TYR A 101 37.64 -3.05 -9.62
N VAL A 102 37.17 -1.87 -9.97
CA VAL A 102 36.07 -1.19 -9.27
C VAL A 102 34.83 -1.40 -10.10
N GLU A 103 33.84 -2.05 -9.49
CA GLU A 103 32.49 -2.19 -10.05
C GLU A 103 31.53 -1.32 -9.24
N GLU A 104 30.86 -0.40 -9.89
CA GLU A 104 29.75 0.29 -9.27
C GLU A 104 28.58 -0.70 -9.20
N ALA A 105 28.04 -0.94 -8.02
CA ALA A 105 26.86 -1.77 -7.89
C ALA A 105 25.76 -1.20 -8.81
N PHE A 106 25.19 -2.04 -9.68
CA PHE A 106 24.05 -1.66 -10.50
C PHE A 106 22.93 -1.26 -9.57
N LEU A 107 22.75 0.03 -9.35
CA LEU A 107 21.65 0.56 -8.56
C LEU A 107 20.36 0.43 -9.38
N ALA A 108 19.32 -0.07 -8.76
CA ALA A 108 17.99 -0.01 -9.33
C ALA A 108 17.66 1.44 -9.65
N ARG A 109 17.09 1.69 -10.82
CA ARG A 109 16.70 3.05 -11.25
C ARG A 109 15.31 3.40 -10.74
N ASN A 110 14.41 2.42 -10.72
CA ASN A 110 13.04 2.63 -10.34
C ASN A 110 12.53 1.50 -9.43
N LEU A 111 11.81 1.90 -8.40
CA LEU A 111 11.07 1.04 -7.49
C LEU A 111 9.61 1.46 -7.57
N TYR A 112 8.71 0.52 -7.88
CA TYR A 112 7.28 0.79 -7.99
C TYR A 112 6.48 -0.03 -7.00
N LEU A 113 5.56 0.62 -6.31
CA LEU A 113 4.43 -0.04 -5.68
C LEU A 113 3.30 -0.06 -6.71
N ARG A 114 3.23 -1.15 -7.48
CA ARG A 114 2.26 -1.31 -8.58
C ARG A 114 0.83 -1.20 -8.10
N LYS A 115 0.52 -1.84 -6.97
CA LYS A 115 -0.81 -1.75 -6.37
C LYS A 115 -0.81 -2.09 -4.88
N ALA A 116 -1.76 -1.47 -4.17
CA ALA A 116 -2.16 -1.82 -2.82
C ALA A 116 -3.67 -2.10 -2.86
N THR A 117 -4.06 -3.38 -2.97
CA THR A 117 -5.44 -3.81 -3.17
C THR A 117 -5.97 -4.63 -2.00
N GLN A 118 -7.22 -4.45 -1.65
CA GLN A 118 -7.86 -5.26 -0.61
C GLN A 118 -8.25 -6.65 -1.16
N ILE A 119 -7.97 -7.72 -0.39
CA ILE A 119 -8.16 -9.11 -0.82
C ILE A 119 -9.04 -9.95 0.11
N GLY A 120 -9.50 -9.39 1.21
CA GLY A 120 -10.33 -10.10 2.22
C GLY A 120 -10.50 -9.23 3.44
N ASP A 121 -10.88 -9.77 4.56
CA ASP A 121 -11.23 -9.12 5.83
C ASP A 121 -10.28 -8.01 6.32
N GLY A 122 -10.07 -6.98 5.48
CA GLY A 122 -9.15 -5.88 5.74
C GLY A 122 -7.68 -6.19 5.45
N GLU A 123 -7.34 -7.33 4.83
CA GLU A 123 -6.00 -7.65 4.35
C GLU A 123 -5.69 -6.88 3.07
N VAL A 124 -4.43 -6.49 2.88
CA VAL A 124 -3.96 -5.75 1.70
C VAL A 124 -2.85 -6.50 1.00
N LEU A 125 -3.03 -6.77 -0.29
CA LEU A 125 -1.99 -7.27 -1.17
C LEU A 125 -1.21 -6.10 -1.78
N LEU A 126 0.09 -6.08 -1.56
CA LEU A 126 1.04 -5.20 -2.21
C LEU A 126 1.73 -5.95 -3.36
N SER A 127 1.73 -5.37 -4.56
CA SER A 127 2.52 -5.84 -5.69
C SER A 127 3.62 -4.82 -5.98
N ILE A 128 4.86 -5.28 -5.97
CA ILE A 128 6.06 -4.45 -6.04
C ILE A 128 6.84 -4.85 -7.28
N TYR A 129 7.33 -3.88 -8.02
CA TYR A 129 8.19 -4.08 -9.18
C TYR A 129 9.48 -3.29 -9.07
N LEU A 130 10.58 -3.93 -9.42
CA LEU A 130 11.90 -3.33 -9.52
C LEU A 130 12.39 -3.44 -10.96
N ASP A 131 12.80 -2.33 -11.57
CA ASP A 131 13.11 -2.25 -13.00
C ASP A 131 14.42 -2.94 -13.42
N THR A 132 15.26 -3.30 -12.45
CA THR A 132 16.55 -3.96 -12.71
C THR A 132 16.76 -5.15 -11.79
N ILE A 133 17.41 -6.17 -12.33
CA ILE A 133 17.96 -7.28 -11.57
C ILE A 133 19.28 -6.81 -10.94
N SER A 134 19.19 -5.98 -9.91
CA SER A 134 20.34 -5.46 -9.18
C SER A 134 20.48 -6.14 -7.83
N THR A 135 21.70 -6.23 -7.35
CA THR A 135 21.93 -6.66 -5.96
C THR A 135 21.53 -5.54 -5.01
N PHE A 136 20.56 -5.80 -4.16
CA PHE A 136 20.17 -4.92 -3.06
C PHE A 136 20.06 -5.74 -1.77
N LYS A 137 20.01 -5.11 -0.63
CA LYS A 137 19.87 -5.80 0.64
C LYS A 137 18.42 -6.21 0.88
N SER A 138 17.52 -5.24 0.88
CA SER A 138 16.11 -5.47 1.18
C SER A 138 15.22 -4.31 0.70
N ILE A 139 13.93 -4.62 0.57
CA ILE A 139 12.86 -3.64 0.42
C ILE A 139 12.15 -3.54 1.77
N LEU A 140 12.14 -2.34 2.37
CA LEU A 140 11.41 -2.05 3.59
C LEU A 140 10.01 -1.56 3.22
N VAL A 141 8.99 -2.19 3.80
CA VAL A 141 7.58 -1.83 3.61
C VAL A 141 7.12 -1.07 4.84
N TYR A 142 6.77 0.20 4.65
CA TYR A 142 6.19 1.04 5.69
C TYR A 142 4.70 1.20 5.48
N ARG A 143 3.95 1.24 6.60
CA ARG A 143 2.53 1.56 6.63
C ARG A 143 2.25 2.76 7.54
N GLN A 144 1.24 3.57 7.15
CA GLN A 144 0.62 4.60 7.97
C GLN A 144 -0.89 4.31 8.04
N GLU A 145 -1.48 4.57 9.20
CA GLU A 145 -2.92 4.37 9.43
C GLU A 145 -3.79 5.52 8.85
N SER A 146 -3.16 6.65 8.55
CA SER A 146 -3.72 7.80 7.83
C SER A 146 -2.59 8.59 7.20
N GLU A 147 -2.88 9.53 6.30
CA GLU A 147 -1.90 10.32 5.56
C GLU A 147 -0.84 10.99 6.46
N ASN A 148 -1.26 11.51 7.61
CA ASN A 148 -0.39 12.23 8.56
C ASN A 148 0.08 11.38 9.75
N ALA A 149 -0.25 10.09 9.78
CA ALA A 149 0.16 9.21 10.85
C ALA A 149 1.66 8.86 10.75
N LYS A 150 2.25 8.45 11.87
CA LYS A 150 3.64 7.99 11.90
C LYS A 150 3.81 6.72 11.07
N LYS A 151 4.84 6.69 10.22
CA LYS A 151 5.25 5.51 9.45
C LYS A 151 5.73 4.40 10.38
N LYS A 152 5.21 3.20 10.17
CA LYS A 152 5.60 1.98 10.87
C LYS A 152 6.18 0.99 9.88
N LEU A 153 7.38 0.49 10.14
CA LEU A 153 7.94 -0.63 9.40
C LEU A 153 7.13 -1.89 9.72
N ILE A 154 6.54 -2.51 8.71
CA ILE A 154 5.70 -3.72 8.85
C ILE A 154 6.36 -4.95 8.24
N LYS A 155 7.26 -4.77 7.26
CA LYS A 155 7.94 -5.89 6.61
C LYS A 155 9.29 -5.45 6.05
N GLU A 156 10.25 -6.34 6.14
CA GLU A 156 11.49 -6.32 5.37
C GLU A 156 11.49 -7.52 4.42
N ILE A 157 11.61 -7.26 3.12
CA ILE A 157 11.65 -8.26 2.05
C ILE A 157 13.10 -8.34 1.58
N ALA A 158 13.75 -9.47 1.81
CA ALA A 158 15.11 -9.71 1.36
C ALA A 158 15.17 -9.77 -0.18
N SER A 159 16.32 -9.40 -0.75
CA SER A 159 16.60 -9.59 -2.17
C SER A 159 16.54 -11.06 -2.53
N ILE A 160 15.91 -11.38 -3.66
CA ILE A 160 15.92 -12.70 -4.30
C ILE A 160 16.67 -12.53 -5.62
N GLU A 161 17.63 -13.38 -5.86
CA GLU A 161 18.46 -13.32 -7.07
C GLU A 161 17.58 -13.46 -8.32
N ASN A 162 17.79 -12.57 -9.29
CA ASN A 162 17.06 -12.49 -10.56
C ASN A 162 15.54 -12.24 -10.45
N GLU A 163 15.05 -11.76 -9.30
CA GLU A 163 13.63 -11.45 -9.10
C GLU A 163 13.39 -9.93 -9.26
N GLN A 164 12.37 -9.58 -10.04
CA GLN A 164 11.92 -8.20 -10.22
C GLN A 164 10.53 -7.93 -9.63
N ASN A 165 9.74 -8.99 -9.44
CA ASN A 165 8.37 -8.89 -8.94
C ASN A 165 8.28 -9.46 -7.54
N TYR A 166 7.85 -8.63 -6.59
CA TYR A 166 7.68 -9.03 -5.20
C TYR A 166 6.23 -8.83 -4.80
N THR A 167 5.73 -9.71 -3.94
CA THR A 167 4.40 -9.58 -3.36
C THR A 167 4.48 -9.67 -1.84
N TYR A 168 3.61 -8.92 -1.16
CA TYR A 168 3.45 -9.00 0.27
C TYR A 168 1.98 -8.83 0.66
N ILE A 169 1.48 -9.69 1.54
CA ILE A 169 0.13 -9.55 2.10
C ILE A 169 0.24 -9.02 3.53
N ASP A 170 -0.26 -7.81 3.73
CA ASP A 170 -0.42 -7.23 5.06
C ASP A 170 -1.73 -7.70 5.69
N LYS A 171 -1.64 -8.76 6.50
CA LYS A 171 -2.77 -9.33 7.24
C LYS A 171 -3.22 -8.49 8.44
N THR A 172 -2.46 -7.45 8.77
CA THR A 172 -2.71 -6.59 9.94
C THR A 172 -3.20 -5.21 9.55
N ALA A 173 -3.51 -5.00 8.26
CA ALA A 173 -3.86 -3.71 7.72
C ALA A 173 -5.17 -3.17 8.30
N ASN A 174 -6.18 -4.04 8.54
CA ASN A 174 -7.54 -3.63 8.90
C ASN A 174 -8.08 -2.53 7.96
N ALA A 175 -7.86 -2.70 6.66
CA ALA A 175 -8.18 -1.69 5.66
C ALA A 175 -9.70 -1.55 5.41
N ASN A 176 -10.52 -2.39 6.02
CA ASN A 176 -11.96 -2.25 6.12
C ASN A 176 -12.42 -1.15 7.13
N LEU A 177 -11.49 -0.61 7.93
CA LEU A 177 -11.76 0.45 8.92
C LEU A 177 -11.29 1.84 8.45
N GLY A 178 -10.64 1.94 7.31
CA GLY A 178 -10.13 3.20 6.76
C GLY A 178 -9.00 2.98 5.76
N GLU A 179 -8.60 4.05 5.12
CA GLU A 179 -7.46 4.05 4.19
C GLU A 179 -6.17 3.62 4.89
N ARG A 180 -5.30 2.94 4.14
CA ARG A 180 -3.95 2.58 4.58
C ARG A 180 -2.95 3.09 3.56
N TYR A 181 -1.93 3.76 4.04
CA TYR A 181 -0.89 4.36 3.21
C TYR A 181 0.37 3.51 3.28
N TYR A 182 0.89 3.11 2.14
CA TYR A 182 2.08 2.29 2.02
C TYR A 182 3.20 3.04 1.32
N GLN A 183 4.41 2.88 1.80
CA GLN A 183 5.61 3.38 1.17
C GLN A 183 6.71 2.33 1.18
N LEU A 184 7.43 2.21 0.08
CA LEU A 184 8.57 1.31 -0.07
C LEU A 184 9.88 2.09 0.01
N VAL A 185 10.87 1.48 0.65
CA VAL A 185 12.24 1.98 0.70
C VAL A 185 13.19 0.86 0.30
N LEU A 186 13.97 1.06 -0.74
CA LEU A 186 14.99 0.13 -1.19
C LEU A 186 16.30 0.39 -0.43
N MET A 187 16.82 -0.64 0.18
CA MET A 187 18.13 -0.60 0.86
C MET A 187 19.19 -1.22 -0.03
N ASP A 188 20.28 -0.50 -0.27
CA ASP A 188 21.45 -1.07 -0.95
C ASP A 188 22.16 -2.12 -0.08
N THR A 189 23.13 -2.83 -0.64
CA THR A 189 23.93 -3.84 0.08
C THR A 189 24.71 -3.23 1.24
N CYS A 190 24.85 -1.91 1.28
CA CYS A 190 25.51 -1.15 2.32
C CYS A 190 24.55 -0.61 3.40
N ALA A 191 23.31 -1.03 3.36
CA ALA A 191 22.26 -0.57 4.26
C ALA A 191 21.99 0.95 4.19
N ARG A 192 22.20 1.55 3.02
CA ARG A 192 21.81 2.93 2.72
C ARG A 192 20.52 2.94 1.93
N ILE A 193 19.74 4.02 2.06
CA ILE A 193 18.55 4.22 1.23
C ILE A 193 19.00 4.52 -0.21
N SER A 194 18.59 3.66 -1.14
CA SER A 194 18.86 3.82 -2.57
C SER A 194 17.67 4.50 -3.26
N LEU A 195 16.44 4.00 -3.03
CA LEU A 195 15.21 4.52 -3.61
C LEU A 195 14.09 4.52 -2.57
N GLN A 196 13.10 5.38 -2.80
CA GLN A 196 11.84 5.33 -2.05
C GLN A 196 10.67 5.75 -2.95
N THR A 197 9.52 5.11 -2.77
CA THR A 197 8.30 5.47 -3.49
C THR A 197 7.60 6.66 -2.83
N VAL A 198 6.70 7.30 -3.58
CA VAL A 198 5.64 8.11 -2.97
C VAL A 198 4.70 7.21 -2.18
N PRO A 199 4.01 7.71 -1.14
CA PRO A 199 2.98 6.96 -0.47
C PRO A 199 1.84 6.59 -1.42
N CYS A 200 1.34 5.36 -1.31
CA CYS A 200 0.20 4.84 -2.05
C CYS A 200 -0.93 4.56 -1.05
N ALA A 201 -2.13 5.09 -1.28
CA ALA A 201 -3.29 4.86 -0.43
C ALA A 201 -4.14 3.69 -0.96
N THR A 202 -4.66 2.83 -0.07
CA THR A 202 -5.67 1.85 -0.46
C THR A 202 -6.98 2.55 -0.83
N LEU A 203 -7.75 1.92 -1.73
CA LEU A 203 -9.11 2.36 -2.01
C LEU A 203 -10.02 1.98 -0.83
N TYR A 204 -10.77 2.95 -0.30
CA TYR A 204 -11.65 2.76 0.84
C TYR A 204 -13.07 3.23 0.52
N LEU A 205 -13.98 2.26 0.44
CA LEU A 205 -15.40 2.49 0.16
C LEU A 205 -16.16 2.70 1.47
N GLN A 206 -17.04 3.69 1.47
CA GLN A 206 -17.94 4.04 2.55
C GLN A 206 -19.38 4.11 2.06
N LYS A 207 -20.35 4.08 2.98
CA LYS A 207 -21.77 4.23 2.66
C LYS A 207 -22.46 5.18 3.62
N GLU A 208 -23.50 5.83 3.11
CA GLU A 208 -24.42 6.67 3.87
C GLU A 208 -25.85 6.37 3.41
N MET A 209 -26.75 6.06 4.35
CA MET A 209 -28.16 5.85 4.05
C MET A 209 -28.86 7.21 3.96
N LEU A 210 -29.36 7.56 2.80
CA LEU A 210 -30.10 8.82 2.60
C LEU A 210 -31.60 8.66 2.84
N SER A 211 -32.13 7.47 2.57
CA SER A 211 -33.52 7.09 2.84
C SER A 211 -33.66 5.59 2.97
N ALA A 212 -34.88 5.09 3.20
CA ALA A 212 -35.17 3.66 3.19
C ALA A 212 -34.96 2.98 1.83
N GLN A 213 -34.80 3.72 0.76
CA GLN A 213 -34.67 3.19 -0.62
C GLN A 213 -33.50 3.82 -1.39
N GLN A 214 -32.63 4.56 -0.73
CA GLN A 214 -31.49 5.20 -1.37
C GLN A 214 -30.27 5.25 -0.47
N MET A 215 -29.13 4.96 -1.03
CA MET A 215 -27.83 4.98 -0.39
C MET A 215 -26.81 5.72 -1.25
N ARG A 216 -25.96 6.48 -0.61
CA ARG A 216 -24.75 7.04 -1.18
C ARG A 216 -23.59 6.11 -0.88
N LEU A 217 -22.90 5.65 -1.91
CA LEU A 217 -21.58 5.04 -1.82
C LEU A 217 -20.53 6.09 -2.17
N PHE A 218 -19.47 6.20 -1.39
CA PHE A 218 -18.40 7.16 -1.68
C PHE A 218 -17.04 6.61 -1.27
N TRP A 219 -15.99 7.03 -1.97
CA TRP A 219 -14.63 6.51 -1.80
C TRP A 219 -13.58 7.55 -2.17
N ASN A 220 -12.38 7.41 -1.60
CA ASN A 220 -11.23 8.25 -1.89
C ASN A 220 -10.70 8.03 -3.31
N ALA A 221 -10.10 9.06 -3.90
CA ALA A 221 -9.29 8.89 -5.11
C ALA A 221 -8.10 7.97 -4.81
N TYR A 222 -7.86 6.99 -5.70
CA TYR A 222 -6.71 6.10 -5.56
C TYR A 222 -5.41 6.86 -5.82
N GLN A 223 -4.45 6.70 -4.92
CA GLN A 223 -3.13 7.33 -5.00
C GLN A 223 -2.05 6.24 -5.16
N GLY A 224 -1.08 6.50 -6.03
CA GLY A 224 0.05 5.59 -6.26
C GLY A 224 0.34 5.33 -7.73
N TRP A 225 -0.59 5.67 -8.63
CA TRP A 225 -0.42 5.64 -10.08
C TRP A 225 -0.28 7.06 -10.66
N ASP A 226 0.23 7.17 -11.87
CA ASP A 226 0.25 8.43 -12.61
C ASP A 226 -1.16 8.93 -12.97
N GLY A 227 -2.14 8.02 -12.96
CA GLY A 227 -3.54 8.32 -13.14
C GLY A 227 -4.43 7.10 -13.05
N VAL A 228 -5.67 7.34 -12.69
CA VAL A 228 -6.76 6.36 -12.76
C VAL A 228 -7.53 6.61 -14.05
N PHE A 229 -7.82 5.56 -14.81
CA PHE A 229 -8.64 5.66 -16.01
C PHE A 229 -10.12 5.82 -15.63
N GLU A 230 -10.63 4.89 -14.83
CA GLU A 230 -12.02 4.90 -14.36
C GLU A 230 -12.16 4.14 -13.04
N TYR A 231 -13.27 4.41 -12.35
CA TYR A 231 -13.77 3.63 -11.22
C TYR A 231 -14.97 2.82 -11.65
N VAL A 232 -15.04 1.57 -11.23
CA VAL A 232 -16.17 0.68 -11.52
C VAL A 232 -16.81 0.23 -10.22
N VAL A 233 -18.09 0.55 -10.03
CA VAL A 233 -18.88 0.12 -8.87
C VAL A 233 -19.51 -1.23 -9.18
N TYR A 234 -19.29 -2.19 -8.31
CA TYR A 234 -19.87 -3.53 -8.41
C TYR A 234 -20.79 -3.83 -7.23
N ARG A 235 -21.81 -4.62 -7.52
CA ARG A 235 -22.65 -5.27 -6.54
C ARG A 235 -22.44 -6.77 -6.63
N LYS A 236 -22.16 -7.43 -5.50
CA LYS A 236 -21.95 -8.88 -5.42
C LYS A 236 -22.99 -9.51 -4.52
N ASN A 237 -23.69 -10.54 -5.02
CA ASN A 237 -24.58 -11.33 -4.22
C ASN A 237 -23.78 -12.27 -3.30
N THR A 238 -24.03 -12.21 -2.00
CA THR A 238 -23.24 -12.94 -0.98
C THR A 238 -23.61 -14.43 -0.91
N GLN A 239 -24.76 -14.85 -1.45
CA GLN A 239 -25.21 -16.24 -1.43
C GLN A 239 -24.70 -17.02 -2.65
N ASN A 240 -24.85 -16.49 -3.85
CA ASN A 240 -24.49 -17.16 -5.10
C ASN A 240 -23.21 -16.62 -5.75
N MET A 241 -22.57 -15.60 -5.14
CA MET A 241 -21.33 -14.94 -5.59
C MET A 241 -21.45 -14.26 -6.96
N GLN A 242 -22.65 -14.07 -7.48
CA GLN A 242 -22.89 -13.35 -8.73
C GLN A 242 -22.48 -11.88 -8.56
N VAL A 243 -21.72 -11.36 -9.54
CA VAL A 243 -21.25 -9.98 -9.58
C VAL A 243 -21.97 -9.24 -10.69
N GLU A 244 -22.43 -8.04 -10.38
CA GLU A 244 -23.08 -7.12 -11.32
C GLU A 244 -22.36 -5.78 -11.32
N GLU A 245 -22.03 -5.31 -12.52
CA GLU A 245 -21.52 -3.95 -12.69
C GLU A 245 -22.68 -2.96 -12.53
N ARG A 246 -22.51 -1.95 -11.68
CA ARG A 246 -23.55 -0.94 -11.41
C ARG A 246 -23.26 0.37 -12.14
N ARG A 247 -22.02 0.83 -12.12
CA ARG A 247 -21.63 2.11 -12.70
C ARG A 247 -20.15 2.16 -13.05
N ARG A 248 -19.83 2.81 -14.18
CA ARG A 248 -18.50 3.27 -14.56
C ARG A 248 -18.44 4.78 -14.42
N LEU A 249 -17.38 5.28 -13.77
CA LEU A 249 -17.15 6.71 -13.52
C LEU A 249 -15.73 7.04 -14.00
N PRO A 250 -15.59 7.88 -15.03
CA PRO A 250 -14.27 8.32 -15.45
C PRO A 250 -13.58 9.06 -14.31
N SER A 251 -12.28 8.90 -14.20
CA SER A 251 -11.48 9.70 -13.28
C SER A 251 -11.45 11.16 -13.72
N VAL A 252 -11.54 12.08 -12.77
CA VAL A 252 -11.48 13.53 -12.99
C VAL A 252 -10.31 14.08 -12.19
N GLN A 253 -9.40 14.77 -12.87
CA GLN A 253 -8.24 15.36 -12.22
C GLN A 253 -8.65 16.39 -11.15
N GLY A 254 -8.06 16.28 -9.97
CA GLY A 254 -8.31 17.19 -8.84
C GLY A 254 -9.51 16.80 -7.97
N PHE A 255 -10.14 15.65 -8.21
CA PHE A 255 -11.15 15.10 -7.33
C PHE A 255 -10.49 14.17 -6.32
N ASP A 256 -10.74 14.41 -5.03
CA ASP A 256 -10.21 13.60 -3.92
C ASP A 256 -11.21 12.52 -3.47
N GLU A 257 -12.49 12.67 -3.83
CA GLU A 257 -13.58 11.75 -3.48
C GLU A 257 -14.51 11.53 -4.68
N TYR A 258 -15.03 10.33 -4.80
CA TYR A 258 -16.03 9.92 -5.81
C TYR A 258 -17.25 9.36 -5.10
N GLU A 259 -18.40 9.45 -5.77
CA GLU A 259 -19.65 8.94 -5.21
C GLU A 259 -20.54 8.27 -6.26
N TYR A 260 -21.41 7.39 -5.78
CA TYR A 260 -22.47 6.73 -6.55
C TYR A 260 -23.73 6.60 -5.71
N MET A 261 -24.87 6.96 -6.31
CA MET A 261 -26.17 6.82 -5.67
C MET A 261 -26.81 5.50 -6.10
N GLU A 262 -26.99 4.58 -5.15
CA GLU A 262 -27.76 3.35 -5.37
C GLU A 262 -29.18 3.56 -4.87
N SER A 263 -30.15 3.10 -5.67
CA SER A 263 -31.57 3.13 -5.33
C SER A 263 -32.19 1.77 -5.61
N TRP A 264 -33.15 1.38 -4.79
CA TRP A 264 -33.85 0.10 -4.89
C TRP A 264 -35.34 0.25 -4.59
N THR A 265 -36.12 -0.78 -4.90
CA THR A 265 -37.55 -0.87 -4.58
C THR A 265 -37.74 -1.55 -3.23
N ALA A 266 -38.95 -1.49 -2.67
CA ALA A 266 -39.29 -2.18 -1.43
C ALA A 266 -39.24 -3.71 -1.54
N GLU A 267 -39.21 -4.24 -2.77
CA GLU A 267 -39.19 -5.69 -3.07
C GLU A 267 -37.74 -6.23 -3.12
N ASP A 268 -36.75 -5.35 -3.22
CA ASP A 268 -35.34 -5.74 -3.27
C ASP A 268 -34.84 -6.15 -1.87
N ASP A 269 -34.38 -7.37 -1.73
CA ASP A 269 -33.70 -7.83 -0.51
C ASP A 269 -32.22 -7.48 -0.58
N LEU A 270 -31.86 -6.35 0.02
CA LEU A 270 -30.46 -5.89 0.08
C LEU A 270 -29.59 -6.69 1.03
N SER A 271 -30.16 -7.50 1.91
CA SER A 271 -29.39 -8.30 2.88
C SER A 271 -28.43 -9.29 2.21
N GLN A 272 -28.69 -9.60 0.93
CA GLN A 272 -27.89 -10.52 0.12
C GLN A 272 -26.78 -9.83 -0.68
N TRP A 273 -26.67 -8.51 -0.60
CA TRP A 273 -25.75 -7.76 -1.47
C TRP A 273 -24.64 -7.09 -0.69
N CYS A 274 -23.44 -7.13 -1.24
CA CYS A 274 -22.35 -6.27 -0.86
C CYS A 274 -21.83 -5.50 -2.08
N TYR A 275 -21.21 -4.36 -1.82
CA TYR A 275 -20.69 -3.45 -2.84
C TYR A 275 -19.18 -3.31 -2.67
N TYR A 276 -18.49 -3.14 -3.78
CA TYR A 276 -17.09 -2.76 -3.82
C TYR A 276 -16.82 -1.90 -5.05
N VAL A 277 -15.69 -1.22 -5.04
CA VAL A 277 -15.23 -0.39 -6.16
C VAL A 277 -13.89 -0.90 -6.63
N GLU A 278 -13.69 -0.90 -7.94
CA GLU A 278 -12.40 -1.10 -8.55
C GLU A 278 -11.93 0.20 -9.21
N ALA A 279 -10.65 0.55 -9.02
CA ALA A 279 -9.98 1.56 -9.82
C ALA A 279 -9.12 0.86 -10.86
N ILE A 280 -9.19 1.31 -12.10
CA ILE A 280 -8.42 0.81 -13.24
C ILE A 280 -7.35 1.84 -13.58
N GLU A 281 -6.10 1.39 -13.67
CA GLU A 281 -4.96 2.25 -13.99
C GLU A 281 -5.11 2.84 -15.40
N TYR A 282 -4.66 4.10 -15.57
CA TYR A 282 -4.58 4.72 -16.88
C TYR A 282 -3.50 4.02 -17.73
N SER A 283 -3.80 3.79 -19.01
CA SER A 283 -2.86 3.18 -19.96
C SER A 283 -2.35 4.22 -20.98
N PRO A 284 -1.05 4.29 -21.27
CA PRO A 284 0.02 3.46 -20.71
C PRO A 284 0.34 3.83 -19.27
N SER A 285 0.64 2.84 -18.44
CA SER A 285 1.17 3.07 -17.10
C SER A 285 2.61 3.58 -17.15
N ALA A 286 3.14 4.04 -16.01
CA ALA A 286 4.56 4.41 -15.88
C ALA A 286 5.52 3.26 -16.25
N LEU A 287 5.05 2.01 -16.25
CA LEU A 287 5.79 0.81 -16.61
C LEU A 287 5.56 0.37 -18.07
N GLY A 288 4.73 1.08 -18.81
CA GLY A 288 4.32 0.76 -20.18
C GLY A 288 3.02 -0.05 -20.26
N ASP A 289 2.51 -0.28 -21.47
CA ASP A 289 1.22 -0.91 -21.73
C ASP A 289 1.08 -2.36 -21.23
N ALA A 290 2.21 -3.02 -20.94
CA ALA A 290 2.21 -4.39 -20.38
C ALA A 290 1.68 -4.46 -18.93
N PHE A 291 1.54 -3.32 -18.27
CA PHE A 291 1.15 -3.22 -16.87
C PHE A 291 -0.04 -2.27 -16.74
N GLN A 292 -1.24 -2.77 -16.92
CA GLN A 292 -2.46 -2.08 -16.53
C GLN A 292 -3.02 -2.79 -15.31
N ASP A 293 -2.88 -2.19 -14.16
CA ASP A 293 -3.30 -2.79 -12.90
C ASP A 293 -4.73 -2.37 -12.50
N THR A 294 -5.36 -3.21 -11.69
CA THR A 294 -6.66 -2.94 -11.07
C THR A 294 -6.52 -3.11 -9.57
N VAL A 295 -7.09 -2.21 -8.80
CA VAL A 295 -7.17 -2.28 -7.33
C VAL A 295 -8.61 -2.31 -6.88
N LYS A 296 -8.87 -3.05 -5.81
CA LYS A 296 -10.19 -3.25 -5.22
C LYS A 296 -10.25 -2.60 -3.83
N SER A 297 -11.42 -2.02 -3.49
CA SER A 297 -11.74 -1.52 -2.17
C SER A 297 -12.12 -2.63 -1.19
N ASN A 298 -12.43 -2.25 0.06
CA ASN A 298 -13.21 -3.08 0.97
C ASN A 298 -14.59 -3.40 0.38
N GLU A 299 -15.17 -4.51 0.84
CA GLU A 299 -16.56 -4.85 0.56
C GLU A 299 -17.47 -4.30 1.67
N ILE A 300 -18.53 -3.61 1.27
CA ILE A 300 -19.54 -3.10 2.18
C ILE A 300 -20.85 -3.84 1.91
N GLY A 301 -21.30 -4.60 2.89
CA GLY A 301 -22.58 -5.31 2.86
C GLY A 301 -23.60 -4.72 3.81
N PHE A 302 -24.79 -5.32 3.80
CA PHE A 302 -25.84 -5.02 4.74
C PHE A 302 -26.03 -6.15 5.78
N LEU A 303 -25.25 -7.22 5.64
CA LEU A 303 -25.48 -8.48 6.37
C LEU A 303 -25.36 -8.38 7.89
N ASN A 304 -24.62 -7.40 8.42
CA ASN A 304 -24.37 -7.31 9.88
C ASN A 304 -24.49 -5.91 10.44
N GLU A 305 -24.99 -4.94 9.68
CA GLU A 305 -25.00 -3.55 10.12
C GLU A 305 -26.42 -3.05 10.38
N GLY A 306 -26.60 -2.57 11.59
CA GLY A 306 -27.63 -1.64 11.92
C GLY A 306 -28.95 -2.22 12.35
N ASN A 307 -29.61 -1.41 13.15
CA ASN A 307 -31.01 -1.56 13.49
C ASN A 307 -31.86 -1.56 12.21
N PRO A 308 -32.95 -2.33 12.18
CA PRO A 308 -33.90 -2.29 11.07
C PRO A 308 -34.32 -0.87 10.75
N ILE A 309 -34.19 -0.48 9.49
CA ILE A 309 -34.68 0.82 9.00
C ILE A 309 -35.98 0.53 8.25
N PHE A 310 -37.10 0.91 8.82
CA PHE A 310 -38.38 0.68 8.21
C PHE A 310 -39.35 1.84 8.47
N TYR A 311 -40.33 1.94 7.60
CA TYR A 311 -41.46 2.83 7.79
C TYR A 311 -42.79 2.06 7.65
N MET A 312 -43.83 2.65 8.18
CA MET A 312 -45.18 2.11 8.08
C MET A 312 -46.01 3.04 7.19
N PRO A 313 -46.75 2.51 6.19
CA PRO A 313 -47.68 3.30 5.41
C PRO A 313 -48.68 4.02 6.31
N THR A 314 -49.02 5.25 6.00
CA THR A 314 -49.96 6.07 6.82
C THR A 314 -51.43 5.74 6.53
N ALA A 315 -51.72 5.14 5.39
CA ALA A 315 -53.05 4.73 4.96
C ALA A 315 -53.02 3.34 4.31
N PHE A 316 -54.10 2.60 4.44
CA PHE A 316 -54.24 1.25 3.95
C PHE A 316 -55.68 0.99 3.45
N ASN A 317 -55.80 0.47 2.24
CA ASN A 317 -57.07 0.01 1.70
C ASN A 317 -57.05 -1.54 1.57
N PRO A 318 -57.75 -2.28 2.43
CA PRO A 318 -57.75 -3.74 2.39
C PRO A 318 -58.40 -4.33 1.14
N LYS A 319 -59.12 -3.52 0.36
CA LYS A 319 -59.74 -3.91 -0.91
C LYS A 319 -59.02 -3.33 -2.12
N GLY A 320 -57.89 -2.65 -1.90
CA GLY A 320 -57.05 -2.04 -2.94
C GLY A 320 -56.05 -2.98 -3.54
N MET A 321 -55.16 -2.45 -4.39
CA MET A 321 -54.08 -3.21 -5.03
C MET A 321 -53.08 -3.79 -4.05
N THR A 322 -52.81 -3.09 -2.95
CA THR A 322 -52.01 -3.58 -1.82
C THR A 322 -52.93 -4.11 -0.75
N SER A 323 -53.23 -5.39 -0.77
CA SER A 323 -54.21 -6.04 0.12
C SER A 323 -53.65 -6.38 1.52
N TYR A 324 -52.37 -6.09 1.78
CA TYR A 324 -51.75 -6.36 3.09
C TYR A 324 -51.01 -5.15 3.63
N TYR A 325 -51.18 -4.88 4.89
CA TYR A 325 -50.46 -3.85 5.63
C TYR A 325 -49.32 -4.45 6.39
N LYS A 326 -48.10 -3.98 6.16
CA LYS A 326 -46.89 -4.46 6.80
C LYS A 326 -45.81 -3.37 6.81
N PRO A 327 -44.77 -3.50 7.67
CA PRO A 327 -43.57 -2.67 7.58
C PRO A 327 -42.90 -2.80 6.21
N ILE A 328 -42.39 -1.67 5.70
CA ILE A 328 -41.61 -1.61 4.46
C ILE A 328 -40.24 -1.04 4.79
N GLY A 329 -39.18 -1.74 4.42
CA GLY A 329 -37.81 -1.28 4.72
C GLY A 329 -36.77 -2.35 4.49
N ILE A 330 -35.59 -2.07 5.02
CA ILE A 330 -34.40 -2.93 4.93
C ILE A 330 -34.07 -3.53 6.31
N PHE A 331 -33.35 -4.65 6.32
CA PHE A 331 -32.99 -5.41 7.54
C PHE A 331 -34.18 -5.94 8.33
N LEU A 332 -35.31 -6.13 7.67
CA LEU A 332 -36.49 -6.72 8.29
C LEU A 332 -36.39 -8.25 8.45
N ALA A 333 -35.47 -8.90 7.73
CA ALA A 333 -35.08 -10.28 8.04
C ALA A 333 -34.37 -10.30 9.39
N SER A 334 -35.12 -10.62 10.44
CA SER A 334 -34.75 -10.49 11.84
C SER A 334 -34.81 -11.82 12.55
N ASP A 335 -34.12 -11.94 13.70
CA ASP A 335 -34.19 -13.11 14.57
C ASP A 335 -35.61 -13.28 15.12
N GLN A 336 -36.25 -12.16 15.42
CA GLN A 336 -37.64 -12.12 15.86
C GLN A 336 -38.31 -10.83 15.40
N ILE A 337 -39.54 -10.96 14.94
CA ILE A 337 -40.43 -9.83 14.68
C ILE A 337 -41.75 -10.03 15.39
N ARG A 338 -42.34 -8.93 15.83
CA ARG A 338 -43.69 -8.91 16.36
C ARG A 338 -44.41 -7.68 15.85
N PHE A 339 -45.42 -7.91 15.00
CA PHE A 339 -46.26 -6.85 14.45
C PHE A 339 -47.69 -6.98 14.97
N ARG A 340 -48.24 -5.90 15.58
CA ARG A 340 -49.56 -5.86 16.21
C ARG A 340 -50.35 -4.67 15.69
N VAL A 341 -51.68 -4.86 15.56
CA VAL A 341 -52.63 -3.79 15.28
C VAL A 341 -53.72 -3.77 16.32
N PHE A 342 -54.09 -2.58 16.77
CA PHE A 342 -55.07 -2.33 17.82
C PHE A 342 -56.16 -1.39 17.28
N ASN A 343 -57.37 -1.58 17.75
CA ASN A 343 -58.45 -0.64 17.50
C ASN A 343 -58.37 0.58 18.44
N ARG A 344 -59.22 1.60 18.24
CA ARG A 344 -59.25 2.83 19.03
C ARG A 344 -59.46 2.64 20.54
N TRP A 345 -59.96 1.49 20.97
CA TRP A 345 -60.18 1.14 22.39
C TRP A 345 -59.01 0.32 22.96
N GLY A 346 -57.90 0.20 22.25
CA GLY A 346 -56.72 -0.55 22.69
C GLY A 346 -56.86 -2.07 22.58
N LYS A 347 -57.94 -2.59 21.99
CA LYS A 347 -58.10 -4.01 21.75
C LYS A 347 -57.26 -4.47 20.59
N MET A 348 -56.38 -5.46 20.81
CA MET A 348 -55.57 -6.09 19.76
C MET A 348 -56.49 -6.84 18.79
N ILE A 349 -56.38 -6.54 17.51
CA ILE A 349 -57.17 -7.08 16.40
C ILE A 349 -56.35 -7.90 15.46
N PHE A 350 -55.03 -7.72 15.46
CA PHE A 350 -54.09 -8.51 14.63
C PHE A 350 -52.76 -8.65 15.39
N GLU A 351 -52.13 -9.80 15.26
CA GLU A 351 -50.77 -10.06 15.73
C GLU A 351 -50.12 -11.08 14.77
N THR A 352 -48.86 -10.87 14.43
CA THR A 352 -48.04 -11.83 13.69
C THR A 352 -46.58 -11.73 14.13
N ASN A 353 -45.87 -12.85 14.03
CA ASN A 353 -44.42 -12.91 14.18
C ASN A 353 -43.73 -13.10 12.82
N SER A 354 -44.45 -12.89 11.71
CA SER A 354 -43.92 -12.90 10.34
C SER A 354 -44.44 -11.68 9.56
N LEU A 355 -43.61 -11.14 8.69
CA LEU A 355 -44.02 -10.03 7.81
C LEU A 355 -44.86 -10.49 6.62
N GLU A 356 -44.82 -11.75 6.32
CA GLU A 356 -45.58 -12.32 5.20
C GLU A 356 -46.67 -13.27 5.71
N PRO A 357 -47.95 -13.05 5.34
CA PRO A 357 -48.41 -12.02 4.39
C PRO A 357 -48.74 -10.64 4.97
N GLY A 358 -48.54 -10.27 6.22
CA GLY A 358 -48.97 -9.01 6.85
C GLY A 358 -50.45 -8.99 7.22
N TRP A 359 -51.00 -7.83 7.67
CA TRP A 359 -52.39 -7.69 8.05
C TRP A 359 -53.31 -7.44 6.84
N ASP A 360 -54.32 -8.28 6.61
CA ASP A 360 -55.27 -8.20 5.51
C ASP A 360 -56.46 -7.26 5.81
N GLY A 361 -56.45 -6.50 6.87
CA GLY A 361 -57.51 -5.58 7.23
C GLY A 361 -58.75 -6.29 7.81
N LYS A 362 -58.63 -7.58 8.23
CA LYS A 362 -59.75 -8.32 8.84
C LYS A 362 -59.51 -8.57 10.31
N TYR A 363 -60.61 -8.65 11.01
CA TYR A 363 -60.71 -9.17 12.38
C TYR A 363 -61.81 -10.20 12.47
N LYS A 364 -61.49 -11.40 12.93
CA LYS A 364 -62.39 -12.55 13.02
C LYS A 364 -63.10 -12.87 11.65
N GLY A 365 -62.35 -12.74 10.53
CA GLY A 365 -62.83 -13.04 9.20
C GLY A 365 -63.63 -11.94 8.49
N ALA A 366 -63.97 -10.82 9.14
CA ALA A 366 -64.67 -9.70 8.56
C ALA A 366 -63.73 -8.47 8.45
N TYR A 367 -63.86 -7.68 7.39
CA TYR A 367 -63.13 -6.42 7.25
C TYR A 367 -63.48 -5.47 8.37
N VAL A 368 -62.47 -4.79 8.88
CA VAL A 368 -62.65 -3.76 9.91
C VAL A 368 -63.29 -2.52 9.26
N HIS A 369 -63.94 -1.69 10.08
CA HIS A 369 -64.51 -0.43 9.64
C HIS A 369 -63.42 0.57 9.24
N SER A 370 -63.70 1.41 8.25
CA SER A 370 -62.83 2.55 7.94
C SER A 370 -62.63 3.41 9.19
N GLY A 371 -61.39 3.87 9.40
CA GLY A 371 -61.06 4.64 10.59
C GLY A 371 -59.58 4.49 11.01
N VAL A 372 -59.25 5.10 12.15
CA VAL A 372 -57.88 5.09 12.66
C VAL A 372 -57.64 3.90 13.55
N TYR A 373 -56.53 3.21 13.33
CA TYR A 373 -56.03 2.08 14.11
C TYR A 373 -54.61 2.39 14.59
N VAL A 374 -54.14 1.72 15.63
CA VAL A 374 -52.79 1.86 16.17
C VAL A 374 -52.00 0.63 15.81
N TYR A 375 -50.78 0.80 15.37
CA TYR A 375 -49.85 -0.31 15.18
C TYR A 375 -48.68 -0.24 16.14
N ASN A 376 -48.08 -1.40 16.41
CA ASN A 376 -46.79 -1.54 17.06
C ASN A 376 -46.01 -2.62 16.36
N VAL A 377 -44.78 -2.29 15.97
CA VAL A 377 -43.81 -3.20 15.37
C VAL A 377 -42.59 -3.27 16.28
N GLN A 378 -42.18 -4.47 16.62
CA GLN A 378 -40.94 -4.76 17.33
C GLN A 378 -40.10 -5.71 16.48
N VAL A 379 -38.87 -5.37 16.25
CA VAL A 379 -37.91 -6.17 15.48
C VAL A 379 -36.68 -6.37 16.37
N ILE A 380 -36.31 -7.63 16.58
CA ILE A 380 -35.09 -7.99 17.31
C ILE A 380 -34.09 -8.54 16.29
N ARG A 381 -32.91 -7.95 16.25
CA ARG A 381 -31.81 -8.39 15.40
C ARG A 381 -30.50 -8.30 16.17
N ASN A 382 -29.71 -9.38 16.15
CA ASN A 382 -28.44 -9.45 16.88
C ASN A 382 -28.54 -9.04 18.34
N GLY A 383 -29.69 -9.39 19.01
CA GLY A 383 -29.95 -9.02 20.38
C GLY A 383 -30.36 -7.56 20.63
N GLN A 384 -30.42 -6.73 19.59
CA GLN A 384 -30.91 -5.34 19.68
C GLN A 384 -32.39 -5.28 19.27
N GLU A 385 -33.21 -4.58 20.07
CA GLU A 385 -34.62 -4.34 19.79
C GLU A 385 -34.82 -2.95 19.20
N THR A 386 -35.49 -2.91 18.03
CA THR A 386 -36.01 -1.68 17.42
C THR A 386 -37.53 -1.74 17.44
N SER A 387 -38.18 -0.71 17.98
CA SER A 387 -39.63 -0.65 18.05
C SER A 387 -40.17 0.64 17.43
N MET A 388 -41.31 0.53 16.74
CA MET A 388 -42.03 1.65 16.19
C MET A 388 -43.52 1.48 16.47
N ALA A 389 -44.13 2.56 16.90
CA ALA A 389 -45.61 2.63 17.10
C ALA A 389 -46.17 3.88 16.42
N GLY A 390 -47.37 3.78 15.92
CA GLY A 390 -48.03 4.89 15.26
C GLY A 390 -49.46 4.56 14.88
N THR A 391 -50.06 5.39 14.04
CA THR A 391 -51.43 5.24 13.56
C THR A 391 -51.49 4.95 12.08
N ILE A 392 -52.53 4.21 11.67
CA ILE A 392 -52.89 3.95 10.32
C ILE A 392 -54.32 4.30 10.06
N THR A 393 -54.64 4.90 8.93
CA THR A 393 -56.01 5.11 8.45
C THR A 393 -56.40 3.96 7.53
N VAL A 394 -57.39 3.18 7.91
CA VAL A 394 -58.04 2.19 7.06
C VAL A 394 -59.14 2.87 6.23
N LEU A 395 -59.04 2.76 4.91
CA LEU A 395 -59.92 3.40 3.94
C LEU A 395 -61.11 2.50 3.54
#